data_2844d57b74a38b00faac9a944b21642a
#
_entry.id   2844d57b74a38b00faac9a944b21642a
#
_cell.length_a   1.000
_cell.length_b   1.000
_cell.length_c   1.000
_cell.angle_alpha   90.00
_cell.angle_beta   90.00
_cell.angle_gamma   90.00
#
_symmetry.space_group_name_H-M   'P 1'
#
loop_
_entity.id
_entity.type
_entity.pdbx_description
1 polymer ?
#
loop_
_entity_poly.entity_id
_entity_poly.type
_entity_poly.pdbx_seq_one_letter_code
_entity_poly.pdbx_strand_id
1 'polypeptide(L)'
;MKKIAKISALALMLAVDHAIAAADIYTGKVIYITDGDTLTILVDDGATKTDYKIRLRHIDAPERKQPWGAKATDELKKLVAGRVITATCHSKHWQRHVCDVVRDDGLDVQHEMVAQGAAWVSYKYNTRDDLWDVQREAKDAQRGLWALPPAERIDPARWREMQRNKKKKKVDVAPEESTTNPSR
;
A
#
# COMPACT_ATOMS: atom_id res chain seq x y z
N MET A 1 -1.19 9.07 76.19
CA MET A 1 -1.71 7.98 75.35
C MET A 1 -2.00 8.58 73.98
N LYS A 2 -1.08 8.38 73.03
CA LYS A 2 -1.21 8.95 71.64
C LYS A 2 -1.76 7.84 70.73
N LYS A 3 -2.93 8.05 70.13
CA LYS A 3 -3.53 7.15 69.13
C LYS A 3 -2.91 7.46 67.78
N ILE A 4 -2.20 6.49 67.18
CA ILE A 4 -1.67 6.54 65.83
C ILE A 4 -2.75 6.04 64.88
N ALA A 5 -3.27 6.91 64.05
CA ALA A 5 -4.20 6.57 62.96
C ALA A 5 -3.40 5.96 61.78
N LYS A 6 -3.73 4.71 61.41
CA LYS A 6 -3.20 4.04 60.23
C LYS A 6 -3.99 4.52 59.02
N ILE A 7 -3.31 5.24 58.09
CA ILE A 7 -3.86 5.60 56.79
C ILE A 7 -3.56 4.44 55.85
N SER A 8 -4.59 3.69 55.46
CA SER A 8 -4.51 2.70 54.40
C SER A 8 -4.58 3.40 53.04
N ALA A 9 -3.46 3.45 52.35
CA ALA A 9 -3.42 3.90 50.97
C ALA A 9 -3.91 2.77 50.06
N LEU A 10 -5.16 2.89 49.58
CA LEU A 10 -5.72 2.02 48.54
C LEU A 10 -5.19 2.50 47.19
N ALA A 11 -4.16 1.83 46.68
CA ALA A 11 -3.67 2.08 45.31
C ALA A 11 -4.66 1.52 44.29
N LEU A 12 -5.45 2.39 43.66
CA LEU A 12 -6.31 2.06 42.54
C LEU A 12 -5.43 1.90 41.27
N MET A 13 -5.08 0.66 40.92
CA MET A 13 -4.47 0.35 39.63
C MET A 13 -5.54 0.48 38.55
N LEU A 14 -5.46 1.57 37.78
CA LEU A 14 -6.18 1.71 36.52
C LEU A 14 -5.48 0.80 35.49
N ALA A 15 -6.05 -0.37 35.25
CA ALA A 15 -5.71 -1.19 34.09
C ALA A 15 -6.17 -0.46 32.83
N VAL A 16 -5.23 0.15 32.10
CA VAL A 16 -5.51 0.68 30.77
C VAL A 16 -5.52 -0.51 29.83
N ASP A 17 -6.71 -1.06 29.56
CA ASP A 17 -6.90 -2.04 28.49
C ASP A 17 -6.59 -1.35 27.16
N HIS A 18 -5.37 -1.58 26.66
CA HIS A 18 -5.04 -1.28 25.27
C HIS A 18 -5.75 -2.33 24.41
N ALA A 19 -6.95 -2.05 23.96
CA ALA A 19 -7.60 -2.85 22.94
C ALA A 19 -6.73 -2.75 21.68
N ILE A 20 -5.90 -3.76 21.43
CA ILE A 20 -5.22 -3.95 20.15
C ILE A 20 -6.35 -4.22 19.16
N ALA A 21 -6.64 -3.26 18.28
CA ALA A 21 -7.61 -3.47 17.22
C ALA A 21 -7.19 -4.71 16.43
N ALA A 22 -8.03 -5.75 16.44
CA ALA A 22 -7.77 -6.96 15.67
C ALA A 22 -7.72 -6.60 14.18
N ALA A 23 -6.76 -7.16 13.46
CA ALA A 23 -6.67 -6.98 12.02
C ALA A 23 -7.86 -7.68 11.34
N ASP A 24 -8.49 -7.01 10.37
CA ASP A 24 -9.52 -7.63 9.55
C ASP A 24 -8.86 -8.63 8.60
N ILE A 25 -9.40 -9.85 8.51
CA ILE A 25 -8.89 -10.89 7.62
C ILE A 25 -9.94 -11.21 6.56
N TYR A 26 -9.55 -11.10 5.30
CA TYR A 26 -10.39 -11.44 4.15
C TYR A 26 -9.71 -12.50 3.31
N THR A 27 -10.41 -13.62 3.05
CA THR A 27 -9.96 -14.65 2.11
C THR A 27 -10.89 -14.66 0.91
N GLY A 28 -10.32 -14.50 -0.29
CA GLY A 28 -11.14 -14.39 -1.50
C GLY A 28 -10.33 -14.57 -2.79
N LYS A 29 -11.06 -14.76 -3.89
CA LYS A 29 -10.48 -14.91 -5.22
C LYS A 29 -10.13 -13.54 -5.79
N VAL A 30 -8.92 -13.38 -6.32
CA VAL A 30 -8.51 -12.17 -7.04
C VAL A 30 -9.29 -12.08 -8.36
N ILE A 31 -10.09 -11.02 -8.51
CA ILE A 31 -10.95 -10.78 -9.67
C ILE A 31 -10.48 -9.63 -10.54
N TYR A 32 -9.72 -8.68 -9.97
CA TYR A 32 -9.21 -7.53 -10.72
C TYR A 32 -7.90 -7.02 -10.15
N ILE A 33 -7.00 -6.52 -11.02
CA ILE A 33 -5.73 -5.89 -10.66
C ILE A 33 -5.70 -4.49 -11.23
N THR A 34 -5.61 -3.49 -10.35
CA THR A 34 -5.65 -2.07 -10.71
C THR A 34 -4.29 -1.60 -11.22
N ASP A 35 -3.22 -1.92 -10.49
CA ASP A 35 -1.82 -1.55 -10.74
C ASP A 35 -0.89 -2.54 -10.02
N GLY A 36 0.40 -2.22 -9.91
CA GLY A 36 1.42 -3.13 -9.36
C GLY A 36 1.32 -3.38 -7.85
N ASP A 37 0.41 -2.72 -7.12
CA ASP A 37 0.26 -2.91 -5.67
C ASP A 37 -1.19 -2.79 -5.18
N THR A 38 -2.14 -2.77 -6.10
CA THR A 38 -3.57 -2.66 -5.77
C THR A 38 -4.39 -3.67 -6.59
N LEU A 39 -5.15 -4.50 -5.89
CA LEU A 39 -6.01 -5.52 -6.47
C LEU A 39 -7.40 -5.53 -5.82
N THR A 40 -8.33 -6.30 -6.38
CA THR A 40 -9.66 -6.55 -5.82
C THR A 40 -9.90 -8.04 -5.68
N ILE A 41 -10.39 -8.45 -4.52
CA ILE A 41 -10.81 -9.83 -4.25
C ILE A 41 -12.32 -9.90 -4.12
N LEU A 42 -12.88 -11.02 -4.54
CA LEU A 42 -14.27 -11.40 -4.26
C LEU A 42 -14.25 -12.37 -3.08
N VAL A 43 -14.84 -11.95 -1.98
CA VAL A 43 -15.11 -12.80 -0.81
C VAL A 43 -16.55 -13.33 -0.95
N ASP A 44 -16.68 -14.63 -0.90
CA ASP A 44 -17.97 -15.34 -0.95
C ASP A 44 -18.13 -16.12 0.36
N ASP A 45 -19.05 -15.70 1.23
CA ASP A 45 -19.34 -16.35 2.50
C ASP A 45 -20.53 -17.32 2.42
N GLY A 46 -20.99 -17.62 1.20
CA GLY A 46 -22.15 -18.47 0.92
C GLY A 46 -23.49 -17.75 0.98
N ALA A 47 -23.60 -16.65 1.71
CA ALA A 47 -24.81 -15.83 1.79
C ALA A 47 -24.67 -14.53 0.96
N THR A 48 -23.48 -13.96 0.96
CA THR A 48 -23.17 -12.70 0.25
C THR A 48 -21.87 -12.81 -0.55
N LYS A 49 -21.77 -11.98 -1.60
CA LYS A 49 -20.54 -11.79 -2.38
C LYS A 49 -20.14 -10.33 -2.28
N THR A 50 -18.96 -10.10 -1.72
CA THR A 50 -18.48 -8.74 -1.47
C THR A 50 -17.10 -8.54 -2.08
N ASP A 51 -16.93 -7.42 -2.78
CA ASP A 51 -15.67 -7.02 -3.38
C ASP A 51 -14.87 -6.17 -2.38
N TYR A 52 -13.63 -6.57 -2.13
CA TYR A 52 -12.69 -5.82 -1.31
C TYR A 52 -11.52 -5.32 -2.14
N LYS A 53 -11.30 -4.01 -2.15
CA LYS A 53 -10.15 -3.41 -2.79
C LYS A 53 -8.97 -3.40 -1.81
N ILE A 54 -7.90 -4.11 -2.16
CA ILE A 54 -6.72 -4.35 -1.34
C ILE A 54 -5.55 -3.54 -1.90
N ARG A 55 -4.85 -2.80 -1.02
CA ARG A 55 -3.55 -2.18 -1.27
C ARG A 55 -2.49 -2.98 -0.54
N LEU A 56 -1.51 -3.48 -1.26
CA LEU A 56 -0.38 -4.20 -0.67
C LEU A 56 0.38 -3.26 0.28
N ARG A 57 0.50 -3.68 1.55
CA ARG A 57 1.22 -2.95 2.58
C ARG A 57 2.73 -3.05 2.35
N HIS A 58 3.53 -2.19 2.95
CA HIS A 58 4.99 -2.21 2.94
C HIS A 58 5.67 -1.86 1.62
N ILE A 59 4.98 -1.95 0.49
CA ILE A 59 5.56 -1.72 -0.83
C ILE A 59 4.88 -0.56 -1.57
N ASP A 60 5.57 -0.04 -2.59
CA ASP A 60 5.07 0.99 -3.49
C ASP A 60 5.51 0.65 -4.92
N ALA A 61 4.59 0.24 -5.75
CA ALA A 61 4.89 -0.12 -7.14
C ALA A 61 4.89 1.11 -8.03
N PRO A 62 5.67 1.11 -9.13
CA PRO A 62 5.63 2.17 -10.13
C PRO A 62 4.20 2.41 -10.64
N GLU A 63 3.81 3.68 -10.71
CA GLU A 63 2.51 4.10 -11.23
C GLU A 63 2.35 3.69 -12.71
N ARG A 64 1.11 3.46 -13.19
CA ARG A 64 0.86 2.95 -14.56
C ARG A 64 1.57 3.70 -15.68
N LYS A 65 1.76 5.03 -15.52
CA LYS A 65 2.44 5.90 -16.51
C LYS A 65 3.92 6.13 -16.19
N GLN A 66 4.42 5.55 -15.13
CA GLN A 66 5.82 5.60 -14.74
C GLN A 66 6.62 4.55 -15.55
N PRO A 67 7.90 4.76 -15.81
CA PRO A 67 8.77 3.70 -16.30
C PRO A 67 8.61 2.44 -15.44
N TRP A 68 8.47 1.27 -16.07
CA TRP A 68 8.16 -0.01 -15.42
C TRP A 68 6.72 -0.20 -14.88
N GLY A 69 5.84 0.79 -14.85
CA GLY A 69 4.52 0.70 -14.23
C GLY A 69 3.61 -0.40 -14.80
N ALA A 70 3.57 -0.51 -16.13
CA ALA A 70 2.81 -1.60 -16.79
C ALA A 70 3.39 -2.98 -16.44
N LYS A 71 4.73 -3.12 -16.44
CA LYS A 71 5.41 -4.37 -16.08
C LYS A 71 5.19 -4.76 -14.62
N ALA A 72 5.21 -3.80 -13.69
CA ALA A 72 4.87 -4.05 -12.28
C ALA A 72 3.45 -4.61 -12.13
N THR A 73 2.49 -4.05 -12.87
CA THR A 73 1.11 -4.59 -12.92
C THR A 73 1.07 -6.02 -13.48
N ASP A 74 1.85 -6.31 -14.51
CA ASP A 74 1.91 -7.65 -15.11
C ASP A 74 2.60 -8.66 -14.19
N GLU A 75 3.63 -8.26 -13.41
CA GLU A 75 4.22 -9.13 -12.39
C GLU A 75 3.19 -9.47 -11.30
N LEU A 76 2.44 -8.50 -10.78
CA LEU A 76 1.38 -8.80 -9.82
C LEU A 76 0.32 -9.73 -10.41
N LYS A 77 -0.07 -9.55 -11.69
CA LYS A 77 -1.00 -10.47 -12.37
C LYS A 77 -0.47 -11.90 -12.43
N LYS A 78 0.81 -12.09 -12.77
CA LYS A 78 1.43 -13.42 -12.80
C LYS A 78 1.37 -14.11 -11.44
N LEU A 79 1.55 -13.34 -10.37
CA LEU A 79 1.54 -13.87 -9.02
C LEU A 79 0.15 -14.28 -8.54
N VAL A 80 -0.88 -13.46 -8.80
CA VAL A 80 -2.14 -13.60 -8.07
C VAL A 80 -3.40 -13.64 -8.95
N ALA A 81 -3.34 -13.44 -10.26
CA ALA A 81 -4.55 -13.40 -11.08
C ALA A 81 -5.33 -14.72 -11.01
N GLY A 82 -6.62 -14.62 -10.62
CA GLY A 82 -7.51 -15.78 -10.48
C GLY A 82 -7.20 -16.70 -9.30
N ARG A 83 -6.15 -16.42 -8.51
CA ARG A 83 -5.79 -17.20 -7.30
C ARG A 83 -6.64 -16.76 -6.11
N VAL A 84 -6.68 -17.61 -5.12
CA VAL A 84 -7.22 -17.26 -3.79
C VAL A 84 -6.09 -16.68 -2.96
N ILE A 85 -6.36 -15.59 -2.26
CA ILE A 85 -5.43 -14.96 -1.32
C ILE A 85 -6.09 -14.73 0.03
N THR A 86 -5.28 -14.67 1.07
CA THR A 86 -5.66 -14.17 2.39
C THR A 86 -5.01 -12.81 2.60
N ALA A 87 -5.85 -11.80 2.87
CA ALA A 87 -5.45 -10.43 3.14
C ALA A 87 -5.67 -10.09 4.62
N THR A 88 -4.58 -9.89 5.36
CA THR A 88 -4.60 -9.41 6.76
C THR A 88 -4.49 -7.90 6.77
N CYS A 89 -5.57 -7.20 7.10
CA CYS A 89 -5.71 -5.76 6.90
C CYS A 89 -5.58 -4.99 8.20
N HIS A 90 -4.68 -4.01 8.23
CA HIS A 90 -4.32 -3.24 9.44
C HIS A 90 -4.92 -1.83 9.44
N SER A 91 -5.36 -1.35 8.29
CA SER A 91 -6.00 -0.03 8.15
C SER A 91 -6.83 0.06 6.88
N LYS A 92 -7.69 1.07 6.84
CA LYS A 92 -8.46 1.43 5.65
C LYS A 92 -8.15 2.87 5.26
N HIS A 93 -7.79 3.09 4.01
CA HIS A 93 -7.54 4.42 3.47
C HIS A 93 -8.45 4.65 2.25
N TRP A 94 -9.44 5.54 2.41
CA TRP A 94 -10.57 5.70 1.49
C TRP A 94 -11.34 4.37 1.34
N GLN A 95 -11.41 3.83 0.13
CA GLN A 95 -12.08 2.56 -0.16
C GLN A 95 -11.11 1.38 -0.27
N ARG A 96 -9.82 1.56 0.11
CA ARG A 96 -8.79 0.53 0.03
C ARG A 96 -8.42 0.04 1.41
N HIS A 97 -8.43 -1.27 1.61
CA HIS A 97 -7.86 -1.91 2.77
C HIS A 97 -6.35 -2.08 2.56
N VAL A 98 -5.54 -1.70 3.55
CA VAL A 98 -4.07 -1.81 3.50
C VAL A 98 -3.67 -3.08 4.24
N CYS A 99 -3.18 -4.07 3.49
CA CYS A 99 -3.09 -5.44 3.98
C CYS A 99 -1.77 -6.11 3.62
N ASP A 100 -1.35 -7.03 4.48
CA ASP A 100 -0.40 -8.07 4.15
C ASP A 100 -1.15 -9.17 3.39
N VAL A 101 -0.55 -9.69 2.32
CA VAL A 101 -1.23 -10.62 1.41
C VAL A 101 -0.41 -11.89 1.23
N VAL A 102 -1.02 -13.02 1.54
CA VAL A 102 -0.46 -14.35 1.34
C VAL A 102 -1.36 -15.11 0.37
N ARG A 103 -0.73 -15.77 -0.60
CA ARG A 103 -1.42 -16.63 -1.58
C ARG A 103 -1.79 -17.98 -0.95
N ASP A 104 -2.72 -18.70 -1.57
CA ASP A 104 -3.24 -19.99 -1.11
C ASP A 104 -2.18 -21.10 -0.94
N ASP A 105 -1.00 -20.95 -1.56
CA ASP A 105 0.15 -21.84 -1.40
C ASP A 105 1.23 -21.32 -0.42
N GLY A 106 0.91 -20.27 0.33
CA GLY A 106 1.80 -19.70 1.35
C GLY A 106 2.79 -18.64 0.83
N LEU A 107 2.75 -18.28 -0.46
CA LEU A 107 3.62 -17.27 -1.02
C LEU A 107 3.26 -15.87 -0.49
N ASP A 108 4.24 -15.16 0.09
CA ASP A 108 4.15 -13.75 0.48
C ASP A 108 4.24 -12.86 -0.77
N VAL A 109 3.14 -12.23 -1.11
CA VAL A 109 3.03 -11.44 -2.36
C VAL A 109 3.91 -10.19 -2.32
N GLN A 110 4.00 -9.51 -1.18
CA GLN A 110 4.84 -8.33 -1.04
C GLN A 110 6.32 -8.66 -1.19
N HIS A 111 6.76 -9.72 -0.50
CA HIS A 111 8.13 -10.21 -0.61
C HIS A 111 8.49 -10.52 -2.07
N GLU A 112 7.63 -11.25 -2.76
CA GLU A 112 7.89 -11.65 -4.15
C GLU A 112 7.92 -10.45 -5.10
N MET A 113 7.02 -9.47 -4.95
CA MET A 113 7.03 -8.24 -5.74
C MET A 113 8.34 -7.46 -5.57
N VAL A 114 8.90 -7.41 -4.37
CA VAL A 114 10.20 -6.78 -4.11
C VAL A 114 11.35 -7.62 -4.67
N ALA A 115 11.32 -8.94 -4.48
CA ALA A 115 12.35 -9.87 -4.96
C ALA A 115 12.49 -9.88 -6.49
N GLN A 116 11.36 -9.75 -7.21
CA GLN A 116 11.33 -9.61 -8.67
C GLN A 116 11.75 -8.21 -9.16
N GLY A 117 11.96 -7.27 -8.25
CA GLY A 117 12.20 -5.87 -8.61
C GLY A 117 10.97 -5.22 -9.27
N ALA A 118 9.77 -5.64 -8.91
CA ALA A 118 8.52 -5.09 -9.44
C ALA A 118 7.96 -3.97 -8.57
N ALA A 119 8.43 -3.83 -7.34
CA ALA A 119 8.03 -2.76 -6.42
C ALA A 119 9.23 -2.27 -5.60
N TRP A 120 9.12 -1.05 -5.11
CA TRP A 120 9.97 -0.47 -4.08
C TRP A 120 9.46 -0.88 -2.69
N VAL A 121 10.36 -1.03 -1.72
CA VAL A 121 9.97 -1.01 -0.31
C VAL A 121 9.53 0.41 0.03
N SER A 122 8.35 0.55 0.62
CA SER A 122 7.81 1.86 0.98
C SER A 122 8.59 2.46 2.15
N TYR A 123 9.35 3.52 1.90
CA TYR A 123 10.13 4.18 2.95
C TYR A 123 9.27 4.67 4.12
N LYS A 124 8.06 5.14 3.83
CA LYS A 124 7.18 5.75 4.83
C LYS A 124 6.34 4.74 5.62
N TYR A 125 5.94 3.63 4.99
CA TYR A 125 4.91 2.74 5.52
C TYR A 125 5.38 1.32 5.78
N ASN A 126 6.66 1.02 5.48
CA ASN A 126 7.23 -0.28 5.76
C ASN A 126 7.53 -0.44 7.26
N THR A 127 7.19 -1.61 7.81
CA THR A 127 7.53 -2.05 9.17
C THR A 127 8.17 -3.43 9.17
N ARG A 128 8.61 -3.91 7.99
CA ARG A 128 9.27 -5.21 7.78
C ARG A 128 10.71 -4.99 7.35
N ASP A 129 11.65 -5.29 8.24
CA ASP A 129 13.08 -5.07 7.98
C ASP A 129 13.62 -6.02 6.90
N ASP A 130 13.09 -7.24 6.81
CA ASP A 130 13.45 -8.24 5.82
C ASP A 130 13.33 -7.73 4.37
N LEU A 131 12.32 -6.91 4.08
CA LEU A 131 12.11 -6.39 2.72
C LEU A 131 13.23 -5.47 2.22
N TRP A 132 13.97 -4.82 3.13
CA TRP A 132 15.12 -4.00 2.72
C TRP A 132 16.26 -4.84 2.17
N ASP A 133 16.51 -6.01 2.77
CA ASP A 133 17.53 -6.95 2.29
C ASP A 133 17.13 -7.54 0.94
N VAL A 134 15.87 -7.95 0.80
CA VAL A 134 15.31 -8.44 -0.46
C VAL A 134 15.43 -7.40 -1.58
N GLN A 135 15.13 -6.12 -1.27
CA GLN A 135 15.29 -5.03 -2.24
C GLN A 135 16.76 -4.81 -2.62
N ARG A 136 17.68 -4.92 -1.66
CA ARG A 136 19.13 -4.81 -1.94
C ARG A 136 19.57 -5.91 -2.91
N GLU A 137 19.19 -7.17 -2.65
CA GLU A 137 19.49 -8.30 -3.53
C GLU A 137 18.89 -8.11 -4.95
N ALA A 138 17.65 -7.60 -5.05
CA ALA A 138 17.03 -7.30 -6.34
C ALA A 138 17.79 -6.22 -7.10
N LYS A 139 18.30 -5.19 -6.41
CA LYS A 139 19.15 -4.12 -6.97
C LYS A 139 20.49 -4.64 -7.47
N ASP A 140 21.16 -5.44 -6.66
CA ASP A 140 22.49 -6.00 -6.97
C ASP A 140 22.41 -6.94 -8.17
N ALA A 141 21.34 -7.71 -8.26
CA ALA A 141 21.05 -8.59 -9.38
C ALA A 141 20.39 -7.88 -10.59
N GLN A 142 20.16 -6.56 -10.52
CA GLN A 142 19.49 -5.76 -11.55
C GLN A 142 18.14 -6.35 -12.01
N ARG A 143 17.35 -6.91 -11.09
CA ARG A 143 16.04 -7.47 -11.40
C ARG A 143 14.99 -6.38 -11.65
N GLY A 144 14.11 -6.64 -12.59
CA GLY A 144 12.93 -5.81 -12.81
C GLY A 144 13.24 -4.35 -13.10
N LEU A 145 12.67 -3.43 -12.34
CA LEU A 145 12.88 -1.99 -12.45
C LEU A 145 14.34 -1.57 -12.20
N TRP A 146 15.12 -2.43 -11.50
CA TRP A 146 16.51 -2.15 -11.19
C TRP A 146 17.44 -2.33 -12.39
N ALA A 147 16.98 -2.97 -13.47
CA ALA A 147 17.68 -3.01 -14.77
C ALA A 147 17.54 -1.72 -15.58
N LEU A 148 16.62 -0.82 -15.23
CA LEU A 148 16.46 0.46 -15.90
C LEU A 148 17.69 1.36 -15.71
N PRO A 149 17.96 2.31 -16.63
CA PRO A 149 18.92 3.38 -16.38
C PRO A 149 18.62 4.13 -15.07
N PRO A 150 19.63 4.59 -14.30
CA PRO A 150 19.41 5.26 -13.02
C PRO A 150 18.44 6.46 -13.07
N ALA A 151 18.44 7.21 -14.19
CA ALA A 151 17.53 8.34 -14.39
C ALA A 151 16.04 7.94 -14.49
N GLU A 152 15.77 6.69 -14.83
CA GLU A 152 14.41 6.14 -14.95
C GLU A 152 13.94 5.40 -13.68
N ARG A 153 14.85 5.13 -12.76
CA ARG A 153 14.56 4.50 -11.46
C ARG A 153 13.99 5.53 -10.46
N ILE A 154 12.83 6.06 -10.76
CA ILE A 154 12.18 7.09 -9.94
C ILE A 154 11.31 6.40 -8.91
N ASP A 155 11.48 6.77 -7.63
CA ASP A 155 10.60 6.33 -6.55
C ASP A 155 9.14 6.76 -6.82
N PRO A 156 8.13 5.89 -6.61
CA PRO A 156 6.74 6.22 -6.91
C PRO A 156 6.20 7.44 -6.15
N ALA A 157 6.61 7.66 -4.91
CA ALA A 157 6.20 8.86 -4.16
C ALA A 157 6.75 10.14 -4.80
N ARG A 158 8.03 10.11 -5.22
CA ARG A 158 8.65 11.22 -5.96
C ARG A 158 7.98 11.43 -7.32
N TRP A 159 7.63 10.33 -8.03
CA TRP A 159 6.90 10.44 -9.29
C TRP A 159 5.56 11.15 -9.11
N ARG A 160 4.77 10.76 -8.10
CA ARG A 160 3.50 11.42 -7.77
C ARG A 160 3.69 12.91 -7.47
N GLU A 161 4.72 13.28 -6.74
CA GLU A 161 5.06 14.69 -6.48
C GLU A 161 5.38 15.46 -7.76
N MET A 162 6.22 14.91 -8.63
CA MET A 162 6.54 15.51 -9.93
C MET A 162 5.28 15.73 -10.78
N GLN A 163 4.35 14.78 -10.80
CA GLN A 163 3.10 14.92 -11.56
C GLN A 163 2.18 16.00 -10.96
N ARG A 164 2.10 16.12 -9.63
CA ARG A 164 1.36 17.20 -8.96
C ARG A 164 1.93 18.57 -9.34
N ASN A 165 3.24 18.73 -9.32
CA ASN A 165 3.90 19.98 -9.64
C ASN A 165 3.72 20.38 -11.11
N LYS A 166 3.77 19.41 -12.04
CA LYS A 166 3.45 19.64 -13.46
C LYS A 166 2.00 20.13 -13.66
N LYS A 167 1.04 19.55 -12.93
CA LYS A 167 -0.37 19.98 -13.00
C LYS A 167 -0.55 21.40 -12.47
N LYS A 168 0.06 21.75 -11.35
CA LYS A 168 0.01 23.12 -10.79
C LYS A 168 0.54 24.14 -11.80
N LYS A 169 1.75 23.92 -12.34
CA LYS A 169 2.33 24.83 -13.34
C LYS A 169 1.45 25.01 -14.59
N LYS A 170 0.72 23.94 -15.00
CA LYS A 170 -0.18 24.04 -16.17
C LYS A 170 -1.43 24.88 -15.87
N VAL A 171 -1.92 24.87 -14.64
CA VAL A 171 -3.07 25.70 -14.21
C VAL A 171 -2.66 27.18 -14.12
N ASP A 172 -1.48 27.46 -13.56
CA ASP A 172 -0.95 28.83 -13.38
C ASP A 172 -0.61 29.51 -14.71
N VAL A 173 -0.45 28.77 -15.80
CA VAL A 173 -0.10 29.29 -17.15
C VAL A 173 -1.31 29.36 -18.10
N ALA A 174 -2.50 28.87 -17.68
CA ALA A 174 -3.71 29.01 -18.50
C ALA A 174 -4.11 30.50 -18.57
N PRO A 175 -4.16 31.13 -19.80
CA PRO A 175 -4.56 32.52 -19.91
C PRO A 175 -6.03 32.66 -19.47
N GLU A 176 -6.33 33.73 -18.71
CA GLU A 176 -7.71 34.20 -18.52
C GLU A 176 -8.32 34.44 -19.93
N GLU A 177 -9.23 33.56 -20.34
CA GLU A 177 -10.07 33.86 -21.50
C GLU A 177 -10.79 35.18 -21.21
N SER A 178 -10.36 36.23 -21.90
CA SER A 178 -11.01 37.53 -21.86
C SER A 178 -12.47 37.35 -22.28
N THR A 179 -13.37 37.43 -21.33
CA THR A 179 -14.79 37.66 -21.58
C THR A 179 -14.94 39.06 -22.22
N THR A 180 -14.65 39.16 -23.49
CA THR A 180 -15.16 40.29 -24.30
C THR A 180 -16.63 40.02 -24.55
N ASN A 181 -17.45 40.59 -23.72
CA ASN A 181 -18.89 40.76 -23.95
C ASN A 181 -19.11 41.68 -25.15
N PRO A 182 -19.65 41.25 -26.29
CA PRO A 182 -20.07 42.17 -27.33
C PRO A 182 -21.44 42.75 -26.96
N SER A 183 -21.42 43.94 -26.31
CA SER A 183 -22.58 44.77 -26.29
C SER A 183 -22.84 45.31 -27.71
N ARG A 184 -23.93 44.89 -28.32
CA ARG A 184 -24.87 45.70 -29.09
C ARG A 184 -25.99 44.84 -29.69
#